data_4cb24a9b2dd0d3b6bc82c90655655bda
#
_entry.id   4cb24a9b2dd0d3b6bc82c90655655bda
#
_cell.length_a   1.000
_cell.length_b   1.000
_cell.length_c   1.000
_cell.angle_alpha   90.00
_cell.angle_beta   90.00
_cell.angle_gamma   90.00
#
_symmetry.space_group_name_H-M   'P 1'
#
loop_
_entity.id
_entity.type
_entity.pdbx_description
1 polymer ?
#
loop_
_entity_poly.entity_id
_entity_poly.type
_entity_poly.pdbx_seq_one_letter_code
_entity_poly.pdbx_strand_id
1 'polypeptide(L)'
;MNILDLNSNQKETILLIHPMLSSAQGMKSLIADQMGQEFRYIIPDLSAHGQLTSTIYESALKESQMIYEYLKDHHIKDLRLAFGASLGGVVLLKLLKYKDIGFGKVVFEGVSLWTKSPLLDVFTRYLLLKKHRKAIRNIDLAVRKMVSLYGEKGVMMADSFIAMDEESIKHISHDCAFVDLPNLTPEEQKSCVFFYGSKEFDLIAAKKALPKKYPQAKFHIWQGYGHCRKITENPRAYSMILRNEIFSSNC
;
A
#
# COMPACT_ATOMS: atom_id res chain seq x y z
N MET A 1 -6.40 -15.27 -4.87
CA MET A 1 -5.93 -14.27 -3.88
C MET A 1 -6.27 -14.77 -2.48
N ASN A 2 -5.40 -14.56 -1.48
CA ASN A 2 -5.74 -14.79 -0.08
C ASN A 2 -6.22 -13.49 0.54
N ILE A 3 -7.37 -13.52 1.22
CA ILE A 3 -7.97 -12.31 1.80
C ILE A 3 -8.40 -12.59 3.24
N LEU A 4 -7.96 -11.74 4.17
CA LEU A 4 -8.57 -11.69 5.50
C LEU A 4 -9.84 -10.84 5.41
N ASP A 5 -10.97 -11.45 5.63
CA ASP A 5 -12.28 -10.81 5.73
C ASP A 5 -12.74 -10.86 7.20
N LEU A 6 -12.61 -9.74 7.89
CA LEU A 6 -12.89 -9.63 9.31
C LEU A 6 -14.20 -8.89 9.55
N ASN A 7 -14.95 -9.32 10.55
CA ASN A 7 -16.21 -8.67 10.96
C ASN A 7 -17.21 -8.58 9.79
N SER A 8 -17.41 -9.67 9.05
CA SER A 8 -18.24 -9.70 7.82
C SER A 8 -19.71 -9.32 8.03
N ASN A 9 -20.17 -9.27 9.29
CA ASN A 9 -21.50 -8.81 9.68
C ASN A 9 -21.64 -7.27 9.75
N GLN A 10 -20.53 -6.54 9.67
CA GLN A 10 -20.53 -5.07 9.70
C GLN A 10 -20.92 -4.50 8.32
N LYS A 11 -21.65 -3.37 8.33
CA LYS A 11 -22.14 -2.72 7.10
C LYS A 11 -21.10 -1.86 6.40
N GLU A 12 -20.25 -1.15 7.18
CA GLU A 12 -19.23 -0.27 6.63
C GLU A 12 -17.93 -1.04 6.39
N THR A 13 -17.49 -1.08 5.14
CA THR A 13 -16.33 -1.86 4.72
C THR A 13 -15.09 -0.98 4.54
N ILE A 14 -13.95 -1.45 5.04
CA ILE A 14 -12.62 -0.85 4.87
C ILE A 14 -11.74 -1.83 4.11
N LEU A 15 -11.10 -1.35 3.05
CA LEU A 15 -10.08 -2.08 2.30
C LEU A 15 -8.68 -1.61 2.73
N LEU A 16 -7.79 -2.53 3.10
CA LEU A 16 -6.41 -2.23 3.50
C LEU A 16 -5.42 -3.01 2.63
N ILE A 17 -4.67 -2.32 1.77
CA ILE A 17 -3.68 -2.94 0.87
C ILE A 17 -2.27 -2.64 1.38
N HIS A 18 -1.52 -3.69 1.67
CA HIS A 18 -0.21 -3.62 2.31
C HIS A 18 0.92 -3.15 1.37
N PRO A 19 2.03 -2.59 1.91
CA PRO A 19 3.25 -2.29 1.15
C PRO A 19 4.04 -3.57 0.84
N MET A 20 5.03 -3.46 -0.05
CA MET A 20 6.04 -4.51 -0.26
C MET A 20 6.65 -4.94 1.10
N LEU A 21 6.96 -6.22 1.26
CA LEU A 21 7.52 -6.84 2.47
C LEU A 21 6.57 -6.86 3.69
N SER A 22 5.29 -6.63 3.48
CA SER A 22 4.25 -6.77 4.50
C SER A 22 3.25 -7.86 4.08
N SER A 23 2.11 -7.94 4.76
CA SER A 23 1.07 -8.93 4.51
C SER A 23 -0.29 -8.44 5.02
N ALA A 24 -1.35 -9.20 4.70
CA ALA A 24 -2.67 -8.98 5.26
C ALA A 24 -2.64 -9.00 6.80
N GLN A 25 -1.90 -9.95 7.40
CA GLN A 25 -1.75 -10.04 8.86
C GLN A 25 -0.98 -8.83 9.42
N GLY A 26 0.00 -8.31 8.69
CA GLY A 26 0.70 -7.07 9.04
C GLY A 26 -0.25 -5.87 9.09
N MET A 27 -1.08 -5.69 8.08
CA MET A 27 -2.07 -4.60 8.05
C MET A 27 -3.17 -4.77 9.11
N LYS A 28 -3.58 -6.02 9.38
CA LYS A 28 -4.49 -6.31 10.49
C LYS A 28 -3.92 -5.76 11.80
N SER A 29 -2.70 -6.15 12.18
CA SER A 29 -2.10 -5.74 13.46
C SER A 29 -1.78 -4.24 13.54
N LEU A 30 -1.40 -3.62 12.41
CA LEU A 30 -0.99 -2.21 12.37
C LEU A 30 -2.18 -1.25 12.30
N ILE A 31 -3.27 -1.65 11.63
CA ILE A 31 -4.41 -0.75 11.36
C ILE A 31 -5.72 -1.33 11.87
N ALA A 32 -6.17 -2.50 11.39
CA ALA A 32 -7.51 -2.99 11.69
C ALA A 32 -7.74 -3.19 13.20
N ASP A 33 -6.79 -3.84 13.90
CA ASP A 33 -6.87 -4.05 15.36
C ASP A 33 -6.85 -2.74 16.17
N GLN A 34 -6.36 -1.64 15.58
CA GLN A 34 -6.29 -0.32 16.21
C GLN A 34 -7.52 0.56 15.88
N MET A 35 -8.22 0.29 14.79
CA MET A 35 -9.38 1.05 14.35
C MET A 35 -10.69 0.61 15.00
N GLY A 36 -10.78 -0.62 15.50
CA GLY A 36 -11.96 -1.15 16.19
C GLY A 36 -12.74 -2.18 15.38
N GLN A 37 -13.80 -2.73 15.98
CA GLN A 37 -14.57 -3.86 15.44
C GLN A 37 -15.88 -3.43 14.74
N GLU A 38 -16.15 -2.15 14.65
CA GLU A 38 -17.35 -1.60 14.01
C GLU A 38 -17.32 -1.60 12.48
N PHE A 39 -16.16 -1.92 11.89
CA PHE A 39 -15.98 -2.01 10.44
C PHE A 39 -15.73 -3.44 10.01
N ARG A 40 -16.19 -3.79 8.80
CA ARG A 40 -15.71 -4.95 8.07
C ARG A 40 -14.36 -4.61 7.43
N TYR A 41 -13.38 -5.49 7.54
CA TYR A 41 -12.06 -5.26 6.93
C TYR A 41 -11.78 -6.29 5.86
N ILE A 42 -11.51 -5.83 4.66
CA ILE A 42 -11.01 -6.62 3.54
C ILE A 42 -9.51 -6.35 3.41
N ILE A 43 -8.69 -7.36 3.67
CA ILE A 43 -7.23 -7.20 3.72
C ILE A 43 -6.60 -8.29 2.86
N PRO A 44 -6.26 -8.00 1.58
CA PRO A 44 -5.64 -8.97 0.70
C PRO A 44 -4.16 -9.18 1.02
N ASP A 45 -3.66 -10.41 0.87
CA ASP A 45 -2.25 -10.65 0.57
C ASP A 45 -2.04 -10.45 -0.93
N LEU A 46 -1.12 -9.57 -1.30
CA LEU A 46 -0.66 -9.44 -2.68
C LEU A 46 0.18 -10.66 -3.05
N SER A 47 0.22 -11.02 -4.32
CA SER A 47 1.07 -12.11 -4.81
C SER A 47 2.53 -11.92 -4.38
N ALA A 48 3.26 -12.96 -4.11
CA ALA A 48 4.61 -13.00 -3.53
C ALA A 48 4.71 -12.51 -2.08
N HIS A 49 3.58 -12.29 -1.38
CA HIS A 49 3.57 -11.80 0.01
C HIS A 49 2.63 -12.65 0.90
N GLY A 50 2.82 -12.57 2.22
CA GLY A 50 1.97 -13.20 3.22
C GLY A 50 1.82 -14.70 3.00
N GLN A 51 0.59 -15.17 2.84
CA GLN A 51 0.29 -16.59 2.55
C GLN A 51 0.58 -16.97 1.08
N LEU A 52 0.91 -15.99 0.23
CA LEU A 52 1.16 -16.16 -1.21
C LEU A 52 2.63 -16.03 -1.60
N THR A 53 3.57 -16.27 -0.66
CA THR A 53 5.02 -16.16 -0.90
C THR A 53 5.53 -17.05 -2.03
N SER A 54 4.84 -18.17 -2.33
CA SER A 54 5.19 -19.07 -3.44
C SER A 54 4.63 -18.66 -4.81
N THR A 55 3.87 -17.56 -4.88
CA THR A 55 3.32 -17.04 -6.14
C THR A 55 4.19 -15.91 -6.68
N ILE A 56 4.03 -15.60 -7.96
CA ILE A 56 4.72 -14.48 -8.61
C ILE A 56 3.79 -13.27 -8.65
N TYR A 57 4.29 -12.12 -8.21
CA TYR A 57 3.64 -10.85 -8.46
C TYR A 57 3.81 -10.46 -9.93
N GLU A 58 2.72 -10.42 -10.69
CA GLU A 58 2.75 -10.11 -12.12
C GLU A 58 2.62 -8.60 -12.39
N SER A 59 1.63 -7.94 -11.77
CA SER A 59 1.41 -6.50 -11.93
C SER A 59 0.37 -5.95 -10.94
N ALA A 60 0.43 -4.65 -10.67
CA ALA A 60 -0.59 -3.94 -9.90
C ALA A 60 -1.99 -4.02 -10.55
N LEU A 61 -2.04 -4.12 -11.88
CA LEU A 61 -3.30 -4.33 -12.61
C LEU A 61 -3.92 -5.68 -12.26
N LYS A 62 -3.12 -6.76 -12.27
CA LYS A 62 -3.58 -8.11 -11.92
C LYS A 62 -4.07 -8.16 -10.47
N GLU A 63 -3.29 -7.59 -9.54
CA GLU A 63 -3.68 -7.53 -8.13
C GLU A 63 -4.99 -6.74 -7.93
N SER A 64 -5.13 -5.59 -8.59
CA SER A 64 -6.37 -4.79 -8.51
C SER A 64 -7.57 -5.52 -9.09
N GLN A 65 -7.39 -6.29 -10.17
CA GLN A 65 -8.45 -7.10 -10.76
C GLN A 65 -8.91 -8.19 -9.78
N MET A 66 -7.99 -8.90 -9.16
CA MET A 66 -8.34 -9.94 -8.17
C MET A 66 -9.06 -9.38 -6.95
N ILE A 67 -8.68 -8.17 -6.50
CA ILE A 67 -9.40 -7.47 -5.42
C ILE A 67 -10.81 -7.08 -5.89
N TYR A 68 -10.93 -6.52 -7.08
CA TYR A 68 -12.22 -6.12 -7.65
C TYR A 68 -13.17 -7.32 -7.79
N GLU A 69 -12.68 -8.45 -8.32
CA GLU A 69 -13.47 -9.69 -8.44
C GLU A 69 -13.97 -10.16 -7.07
N TYR A 70 -13.09 -10.15 -6.05
CA TYR A 70 -13.49 -10.49 -4.69
C TYR A 70 -14.61 -9.58 -4.16
N LEU A 71 -14.44 -8.25 -4.30
CA LEU A 71 -15.46 -7.27 -3.86
C LEU A 71 -16.80 -7.53 -4.54
N LYS A 72 -16.77 -7.83 -5.84
CA LYS A 72 -17.95 -8.12 -6.65
C LYS A 72 -18.65 -9.42 -6.22
N ASP A 73 -17.91 -10.50 -6.05
CA ASP A 73 -18.43 -11.81 -5.65
C ASP A 73 -19.06 -11.76 -4.25
N HIS A 74 -18.57 -10.88 -3.38
CA HIS A 74 -19.10 -10.65 -2.03
C HIS A 74 -20.11 -9.49 -1.95
N HIS A 75 -20.56 -8.98 -3.11
CA HIS A 75 -21.56 -7.89 -3.22
C HIS A 75 -21.15 -6.60 -2.48
N ILE A 76 -19.85 -6.33 -2.35
CA ILE A 76 -19.31 -5.12 -1.72
C ILE A 76 -19.22 -4.04 -2.80
N LYS A 77 -20.16 -3.11 -2.78
CA LYS A 77 -20.25 -2.02 -3.77
C LYS A 77 -19.63 -0.72 -3.26
N ASP A 78 -19.56 -0.55 -1.95
CA ASP A 78 -19.09 0.69 -1.33
C ASP A 78 -18.03 0.40 -0.27
N LEU A 79 -16.93 1.12 -0.36
CA LEU A 79 -15.85 1.11 0.61
C LEU A 79 -15.87 2.43 1.38
N ARG A 80 -16.09 2.36 2.69
CA ARG A 80 -16.04 3.53 3.57
C ARG A 80 -14.68 4.19 3.57
N LEU A 81 -13.64 3.36 3.56
CA LEU A 81 -12.24 3.73 3.41
C LEU A 81 -11.53 2.69 2.54
N ALA A 82 -10.75 3.14 1.57
CA ALA A 82 -9.75 2.34 0.89
C ALA A 82 -8.37 2.91 1.21
N PHE A 83 -7.50 2.07 1.78
CA PHE A 83 -6.13 2.43 2.15
C PHE A 83 -5.13 1.60 1.36
N GLY A 84 -4.10 2.27 0.85
CA GLY A 84 -2.97 1.60 0.18
C GLY A 84 -1.63 2.24 0.56
N ALA A 85 -0.70 1.42 1.05
CA ALA A 85 0.65 1.87 1.39
C ALA A 85 1.65 1.43 0.32
N SER A 86 2.50 2.34 -0.15
CA SER A 86 3.59 2.05 -1.11
C SER A 86 3.08 1.26 -2.32
N LEU A 87 3.53 0.00 -2.51
CA LEU A 87 3.03 -0.92 -3.53
C LEU A 87 1.51 -1.07 -3.49
N GLY A 88 0.93 -1.22 -2.29
CA GLY A 88 -0.53 -1.28 -2.11
C GLY A 88 -1.25 -0.03 -2.59
N GLY A 89 -0.59 1.14 -2.52
CA GLY A 89 -1.09 2.38 -3.10
C GLY A 89 -1.10 2.36 -4.63
N VAL A 90 -0.09 1.74 -5.27
CA VAL A 90 -0.05 1.56 -6.73
C VAL A 90 -1.18 0.63 -7.19
N VAL A 91 -1.44 -0.45 -6.45
CA VAL A 91 -2.58 -1.36 -6.69
C VAL A 91 -3.91 -0.61 -6.52
N LEU A 92 -4.04 0.20 -5.46
CA LEU A 92 -5.25 1.00 -5.20
C LEU A 92 -5.51 2.02 -6.31
N LEU A 93 -4.49 2.68 -6.87
CA LEU A 93 -4.64 3.56 -8.04
C LEU A 93 -5.24 2.83 -9.25
N LYS A 94 -4.91 1.55 -9.47
CA LYS A 94 -5.53 0.73 -10.51
C LYS A 94 -6.99 0.39 -10.17
N LEU A 95 -7.27 0.11 -8.89
CA LEU A 95 -8.62 -0.22 -8.42
C LEU A 95 -9.60 0.97 -8.60
N LEU A 96 -9.15 2.21 -8.47
CA LEU A 96 -9.98 3.42 -8.71
C LEU A 96 -10.51 3.55 -10.14
N LYS A 97 -10.08 2.71 -11.07
CA LYS A 97 -10.62 2.66 -12.44
C LYS A 97 -11.95 1.92 -12.54
N TYR A 98 -12.28 1.07 -11.57
CA TYR A 98 -13.57 0.37 -11.51
C TYR A 98 -14.64 1.30 -10.93
N LYS A 99 -15.47 1.87 -11.82
CA LYS A 99 -16.44 2.93 -11.47
C LYS A 99 -17.74 2.42 -10.86
N ASP A 100 -17.90 1.13 -10.78
CA ASP A 100 -19.01 0.43 -10.12
C ASP A 100 -18.74 0.15 -8.63
N ILE A 101 -17.55 0.52 -8.12
CA ILE A 101 -17.22 0.53 -6.69
C ILE A 101 -17.21 1.97 -6.20
N GLY A 102 -17.99 2.25 -5.15
CA GLY A 102 -18.00 3.52 -4.43
C GLY A 102 -16.83 3.63 -3.44
N PHE A 103 -16.14 4.78 -3.44
CA PHE A 103 -15.05 5.06 -2.52
C PHE A 103 -15.38 6.28 -1.66
N GLY A 104 -15.68 6.08 -0.37
CA GLY A 104 -15.96 7.17 0.56
C GLY A 104 -14.71 8.01 0.86
N LYS A 105 -13.65 7.37 1.33
CA LYS A 105 -12.30 7.97 1.47
C LYS A 105 -11.25 7.07 0.86
N VAL A 106 -10.25 7.67 0.24
CA VAL A 106 -9.11 6.96 -0.35
C VAL A 106 -7.83 7.53 0.23
N VAL A 107 -7.07 6.69 0.93
CA VAL A 107 -5.85 7.13 1.62
C VAL A 107 -4.64 6.40 1.06
N PHE A 108 -3.65 7.17 0.67
CA PHE A 108 -2.36 6.70 0.19
C PHE A 108 -1.26 7.07 1.18
N GLU A 109 -0.43 6.12 1.56
CA GLU A 109 0.77 6.36 2.36
C GLU A 109 2.01 5.97 1.56
N GLY A 110 2.87 6.94 1.23
CA GLY A 110 4.12 6.71 0.53
C GLY A 110 3.96 6.09 -0.88
N VAL A 111 2.84 6.32 -1.55
CA VAL A 111 2.61 5.75 -2.88
C VAL A 111 3.56 6.34 -3.91
N SER A 112 4.13 5.50 -4.78
CA SER A 112 4.89 6.00 -5.93
C SER A 112 3.98 6.71 -6.93
N LEU A 113 4.40 7.89 -7.38
CA LEU A 113 3.73 8.67 -8.44
C LEU A 113 4.67 8.94 -9.63
N TRP A 114 5.69 8.11 -9.82
CA TRP A 114 6.56 8.13 -10.98
C TRP A 114 5.84 7.52 -12.19
N THR A 115 5.50 8.33 -13.19
CA THR A 115 4.63 7.91 -14.31
C THR A 115 5.39 7.37 -15.52
N LYS A 116 6.61 7.79 -15.75
CA LYS A 116 7.46 7.37 -16.88
C LYS A 116 8.93 7.54 -16.51
N SER A 117 9.45 6.62 -15.71
CA SER A 117 10.80 6.74 -15.17
C SER A 117 11.66 5.48 -15.44
N PRO A 118 12.08 5.24 -16.71
CA PRO A 118 12.85 4.05 -17.06
C PRO A 118 14.19 3.97 -16.32
N LEU A 119 14.85 5.10 -16.06
CA LEU A 119 16.09 5.11 -15.27
C LEU A 119 15.83 4.71 -13.81
N LEU A 120 14.70 5.12 -13.24
CA LEU A 120 14.31 4.70 -11.90
C LEU A 120 14.04 3.18 -11.87
N ASP A 121 13.31 2.64 -12.84
CA ASP A 121 13.06 1.20 -12.94
C ASP A 121 14.37 0.41 -12.98
N VAL A 122 15.28 0.75 -13.87
CA VAL A 122 16.59 0.09 -13.98
C VAL A 122 17.38 0.19 -12.68
N PHE A 123 17.41 1.37 -12.07
CA PHE A 123 18.17 1.62 -10.84
C PHE A 123 17.58 0.88 -9.64
N THR A 124 16.26 0.99 -9.42
CA THR A 124 15.59 0.31 -8.29
C THR A 124 15.65 -1.20 -8.42
N ARG A 125 15.41 -1.74 -9.61
CA ARG A 125 15.54 -3.15 -9.94
C ARG A 125 16.94 -3.67 -9.63
N TYR A 126 17.97 -2.98 -10.12
CA TYR A 126 19.35 -3.35 -9.84
C TYR A 126 19.65 -3.36 -8.33
N LEU A 127 19.25 -2.31 -7.61
CA LEU A 127 19.50 -2.21 -6.17
C LEU A 127 18.75 -3.29 -5.38
N LEU A 128 17.48 -3.53 -5.69
CA LEU A 128 16.67 -4.52 -4.99
C LEU A 128 17.18 -5.93 -5.24
N LEU A 129 17.49 -6.30 -6.49
CA LEU A 129 18.04 -7.61 -6.82
C LEU A 129 19.43 -7.83 -6.17
N LYS A 130 20.28 -6.81 -6.16
CA LYS A 130 21.58 -6.88 -5.47
C LYS A 130 21.40 -7.11 -3.96
N LYS A 131 20.45 -6.38 -3.33
CA LYS A 131 20.14 -6.55 -1.90
C LYS A 131 19.51 -7.91 -1.63
N HIS A 132 18.61 -8.37 -2.48
CA HIS A 132 17.95 -9.67 -2.39
C HIS A 132 18.96 -10.82 -2.44
N ARG A 133 19.80 -10.87 -3.47
CA ARG A 133 20.88 -11.89 -3.59
C ARG A 133 21.83 -11.87 -2.40
N LYS A 134 22.13 -10.68 -1.83
CA LYS A 134 22.93 -10.57 -0.62
C LYS A 134 22.19 -11.09 0.61
N ALA A 135 20.86 -10.85 0.71
CA ALA A 135 20.03 -11.34 1.81
C ALA A 135 19.96 -12.88 1.80
N ILE A 136 19.76 -13.49 0.64
CA ILE A 136 19.79 -14.97 0.48
C ILE A 136 21.14 -15.57 0.88
N ARG A 137 22.24 -14.93 0.53
CA ARG A 137 23.59 -15.41 0.88
C ARG A 137 23.93 -15.27 2.36
N ASN A 138 23.30 -14.34 3.07
CA ASN A 138 23.54 -14.09 4.49
C ASN A 138 22.25 -13.65 5.19
N ILE A 139 21.44 -14.66 5.51
CA ILE A 139 20.12 -14.50 6.12
C ILE A 139 20.23 -13.76 7.46
N ASP A 140 21.15 -14.18 8.34
CA ASP A 140 21.32 -13.58 9.67
C ASP A 140 21.65 -12.07 9.60
N LEU A 141 22.49 -11.69 8.64
CA LEU A 141 22.80 -10.27 8.43
C LEU A 141 21.58 -9.50 7.91
N ALA A 142 20.80 -10.09 7.02
CA ALA A 142 19.58 -9.48 6.49
C ALA A 142 18.57 -9.27 7.62
N VAL A 143 18.31 -10.30 8.44
CA VAL A 143 17.40 -10.22 9.59
C VAL A 143 17.89 -9.14 10.58
N ARG A 144 19.16 -9.17 11.00
CA ARG A 144 19.71 -8.15 11.92
C ARG A 144 19.52 -6.72 11.41
N LYS A 145 19.74 -6.49 10.11
CA LYS A 145 19.53 -5.18 9.49
C LYS A 145 18.08 -4.74 9.51
N MET A 146 17.17 -5.63 9.18
CA MET A 146 15.74 -5.30 9.19
C MET A 146 15.24 -5.08 10.61
N VAL A 147 15.69 -5.88 11.58
CA VAL A 147 15.38 -5.68 13.00
C VAL A 147 15.90 -4.35 13.52
N SER A 148 17.13 -3.95 13.13
CA SER A 148 17.67 -2.64 13.52
C SER A 148 16.88 -1.44 12.97
N LEU A 149 16.17 -1.62 11.85
CA LEU A 149 15.35 -0.57 11.20
C LEU A 149 13.91 -0.57 11.67
N TYR A 150 13.31 -1.75 11.93
CA TYR A 150 11.87 -1.93 12.13
C TYR A 150 11.50 -2.68 13.41
N GLY A 151 12.47 -2.93 14.31
CA GLY A 151 12.25 -3.72 15.52
C GLY A 151 11.90 -5.18 15.18
N GLU A 152 11.17 -5.86 16.05
CA GLU A 152 10.80 -7.28 15.89
C GLU A 152 10.07 -7.56 14.56
N LYS A 153 9.30 -6.60 14.03
CA LYS A 153 8.63 -6.72 12.72
C LYS A 153 9.62 -6.88 11.56
N GLY A 154 10.88 -6.46 11.76
CA GLY A 154 11.95 -6.63 10.78
C GLY A 154 12.26 -8.08 10.44
N VAL A 155 11.99 -9.05 11.33
CA VAL A 155 12.16 -10.48 11.05
C VAL A 155 11.24 -10.89 9.89
N MET A 156 9.93 -10.66 10.03
CA MET A 156 8.95 -11.01 8.99
C MET A 156 9.23 -10.29 7.65
N MET A 157 9.71 -9.04 7.71
CA MET A 157 10.08 -8.30 6.50
C MET A 157 11.30 -8.90 5.80
N ALA A 158 12.29 -9.38 6.57
CA ALA A 158 13.46 -10.06 6.03
C ALA A 158 13.07 -11.39 5.38
N ASP A 159 12.25 -12.18 6.07
CA ASP A 159 11.77 -13.48 5.58
C ASP A 159 10.96 -13.30 4.28
N SER A 160 10.05 -12.33 4.25
CA SER A 160 9.28 -11.99 3.04
C SER A 160 10.19 -11.58 1.88
N PHE A 161 11.24 -10.79 2.16
CA PHE A 161 12.17 -10.37 1.11
C PHE A 161 13.01 -11.53 0.58
N ILE A 162 13.47 -12.43 1.46
CA ILE A 162 14.29 -13.60 1.08
C ILE A 162 13.47 -14.62 0.29
N ALA A 163 12.20 -14.81 0.66
CA ALA A 163 11.30 -15.75 -0.01
C ALA A 163 10.78 -15.24 -1.37
N MET A 164 10.86 -13.93 -1.63
CA MET A 164 10.32 -13.33 -2.85
C MET A 164 11.12 -13.76 -4.08
N ASP A 165 10.41 -14.11 -5.15
CA ASP A 165 11.03 -14.41 -6.45
C ASP A 165 11.62 -13.15 -7.12
N GLU A 166 12.73 -13.32 -7.88
CA GLU A 166 13.38 -12.19 -8.58
C GLU A 166 12.48 -11.55 -9.65
N GLU A 167 11.58 -12.32 -10.29
CA GLU A 167 10.61 -11.76 -11.26
C GLU A 167 9.61 -10.85 -10.56
N SER A 168 9.13 -11.23 -9.38
CA SER A 168 8.27 -10.38 -8.56
C SER A 168 8.95 -9.04 -8.23
N ILE A 169 10.23 -9.06 -7.85
CA ILE A 169 11.01 -7.84 -7.58
C ILE A 169 11.10 -6.95 -8.83
N LYS A 170 11.30 -7.54 -10.01
CA LYS A 170 11.36 -6.80 -11.29
C LYS A 170 10.02 -6.14 -11.62
N HIS A 171 8.92 -6.88 -11.49
CA HIS A 171 7.59 -6.39 -11.78
C HIS A 171 7.16 -5.29 -10.79
N ILE A 172 7.45 -5.45 -9.50
CA ILE A 172 7.20 -4.42 -8.49
C ILE A 172 7.98 -3.14 -8.80
N SER A 173 9.28 -3.26 -9.14
CA SER A 173 10.11 -2.11 -9.53
C SER A 173 9.53 -1.38 -10.73
N HIS A 174 9.09 -2.14 -11.74
CA HIS A 174 8.47 -1.60 -12.94
C HIS A 174 7.18 -0.84 -12.61
N ASP A 175 6.26 -1.46 -11.90
CA ASP A 175 4.99 -0.83 -11.53
C ASP A 175 5.17 0.46 -10.72
N CYS A 176 6.17 0.51 -9.83
CA CYS A 176 6.48 1.72 -9.08
C CYS A 176 7.16 2.83 -9.91
N ALA A 177 7.78 2.49 -11.06
CA ALA A 177 8.43 3.46 -11.94
C ALA A 177 7.53 3.92 -13.11
N PHE A 178 6.45 3.17 -13.40
CA PHE A 178 5.51 3.42 -14.49
C PHE A 178 4.06 3.47 -13.98
N VAL A 179 3.85 4.25 -12.91
CA VAL A 179 2.52 4.40 -12.33
C VAL A 179 1.57 5.07 -13.32
N ASP A 180 0.41 4.45 -13.52
CA ASP A 180 -0.65 4.99 -14.36
C ASP A 180 -1.71 5.65 -13.47
N LEU A 181 -1.74 6.97 -13.50
CA LEU A 181 -2.61 7.80 -12.67
C LEU A 181 -4.02 7.88 -13.28
N PRO A 182 -5.07 7.34 -12.62
CA PRO A 182 -6.43 7.37 -13.15
C PRO A 182 -6.95 8.82 -13.29
N ASN A 183 -7.92 9.02 -14.19
CA ASN A 183 -8.66 10.26 -14.23
C ASN A 183 -9.72 10.25 -13.13
N LEU A 184 -9.62 11.21 -12.22
CA LEU A 184 -10.56 11.41 -11.11
C LEU A 184 -11.31 12.72 -11.30
N THR A 185 -12.60 12.71 -11.06
CA THR A 185 -13.41 13.95 -10.99
C THR A 185 -12.96 14.81 -9.81
N PRO A 186 -13.30 16.11 -9.77
CA PRO A 186 -12.99 16.94 -8.60
C PRO A 186 -13.52 16.38 -7.28
N GLU A 187 -14.68 15.75 -7.29
CA GLU A 187 -15.31 15.12 -6.12
C GLU A 187 -14.53 13.88 -5.66
N GLU A 188 -14.15 13.01 -6.59
CA GLU A 188 -13.29 11.86 -6.30
C GLU A 188 -11.92 12.31 -5.75
N GLN A 189 -11.36 13.41 -6.25
CA GLN A 189 -10.10 13.96 -5.73
C GLN A 189 -10.23 14.47 -4.30
N LYS A 190 -11.34 15.12 -3.93
CA LYS A 190 -11.59 15.58 -2.56
C LYS A 190 -11.68 14.44 -1.54
N SER A 191 -12.04 13.24 -1.97
CA SER A 191 -12.01 12.06 -1.12
C SER A 191 -10.63 11.43 -0.97
N CYS A 192 -9.65 11.84 -1.80
CA CYS A 192 -8.28 11.34 -1.76
C CYS A 192 -7.39 12.11 -0.78
N VAL A 193 -6.62 11.37 0.01
CA VAL A 193 -5.62 11.90 0.94
C VAL A 193 -4.28 11.21 0.68
N PHE A 194 -3.24 11.99 0.51
CA PHE A 194 -1.88 11.51 0.26
C PHE A 194 -0.97 11.88 1.42
N PHE A 195 -0.38 10.88 2.06
CA PHE A 195 0.58 11.04 3.15
C PHE A 195 1.97 10.62 2.69
N TYR A 196 2.99 11.41 3.04
CA TYR A 196 4.40 11.10 2.78
C TYR A 196 5.27 11.51 3.96
N GLY A 197 6.32 10.75 4.20
CA GLY A 197 7.40 11.19 5.08
C GLY A 197 8.31 12.22 4.40
N SER A 198 8.81 13.20 5.16
CA SER A 198 9.70 14.24 4.59
C SER A 198 11.05 13.72 4.11
N LYS A 199 11.44 12.51 4.54
CA LYS A 199 12.72 11.87 4.18
C LYS A 199 12.57 10.78 3.12
N GLU A 200 11.38 10.58 2.53
CA GLU A 200 11.19 9.55 1.53
C GLU A 200 11.39 10.05 0.09
N PHE A 201 11.89 9.17 -0.76
CA PHE A 201 12.23 9.48 -2.14
C PHE A 201 10.99 9.79 -2.99
N ASP A 202 9.89 9.07 -2.78
CA ASP A 202 8.65 9.21 -3.55
C ASP A 202 7.97 10.58 -3.36
N LEU A 203 8.30 11.30 -2.28
CA LEU A 203 7.85 12.67 -2.05
C LEU A 203 8.25 13.62 -3.21
N ILE A 204 9.37 13.36 -3.89
CA ILE A 204 9.83 14.16 -5.04
C ILE A 204 8.81 14.09 -6.18
N ALA A 205 8.37 12.88 -6.52
CA ALA A 205 7.35 12.68 -7.56
C ALA A 205 5.99 13.24 -7.11
N ALA A 206 5.61 13.03 -5.84
CA ALA A 206 4.34 13.50 -5.29
C ALA A 206 4.21 15.03 -5.37
N LYS A 207 5.22 15.77 -4.94
CA LYS A 207 5.25 17.25 -5.05
C LYS A 207 5.08 17.76 -6.48
N LYS A 208 5.54 16.98 -7.47
CA LYS A 208 5.43 17.35 -8.90
C LYS A 208 4.09 16.93 -9.50
N ALA A 209 3.59 15.75 -9.15
CA ALA A 209 2.43 15.14 -9.77
C ALA A 209 1.10 15.60 -9.17
N LEU A 210 0.98 15.66 -7.83
CA LEU A 210 -0.28 15.94 -7.14
C LEU A 210 -0.89 17.30 -7.51
N PRO A 211 -0.15 18.42 -7.49
CA PRO A 211 -0.75 19.72 -7.84
C PRO A 211 -1.27 19.80 -9.28
N LYS A 212 -0.71 18.97 -10.18
CA LYS A 212 -1.09 18.94 -11.59
C LYS A 212 -2.23 17.97 -11.88
N LYS A 213 -2.18 16.78 -11.28
CA LYS A 213 -3.10 15.68 -11.61
C LYS A 213 -4.30 15.63 -10.68
N TYR A 214 -4.10 15.92 -9.38
CA TYR A 214 -5.12 15.85 -8.34
C TYR A 214 -5.12 17.10 -7.44
N PRO A 215 -5.37 18.30 -8.01
CA PRO A 215 -5.28 19.57 -7.27
C PRO A 215 -6.29 19.70 -6.12
N GLN A 216 -7.37 18.89 -6.11
CA GLN A 216 -8.37 18.88 -5.04
C GLN A 216 -8.09 17.86 -3.94
N ALA A 217 -7.06 16.98 -4.11
CA ALA A 217 -6.71 15.99 -3.12
C ALA A 217 -5.99 16.62 -1.92
N LYS A 218 -6.21 16.07 -0.73
CA LYS A 218 -5.43 16.46 0.46
C LYS A 218 -4.01 15.89 0.36
N PHE A 219 -3.01 16.70 0.71
CA PHE A 219 -1.62 16.30 0.68
C PHE A 219 -0.90 16.69 1.98
N HIS A 220 -0.39 15.72 2.73
CA HIS A 220 0.25 15.90 4.02
C HIS A 220 1.65 15.32 4.03
N ILE A 221 2.58 16.01 4.71
CA ILE A 221 3.97 15.58 4.86
C ILE A 221 4.30 15.40 6.35
N TRP A 222 4.64 14.18 6.73
CA TRP A 222 5.10 13.85 8.08
C TRP A 222 6.55 14.26 8.27
N GLN A 223 6.78 15.31 9.05
CA GLN A 223 8.14 15.79 9.28
C GLN A 223 8.98 14.78 10.07
N GLY A 224 10.20 14.51 9.57
CA GLY A 224 11.16 13.60 10.20
C GLY A 224 10.98 12.11 9.85
N TYR A 225 9.89 11.72 9.22
CA TYR A 225 9.60 10.32 8.89
C TYR A 225 10.17 9.93 7.51
N GLY A 226 10.60 8.66 7.42
CA GLY A 226 10.90 7.97 6.16
C GLY A 226 9.69 7.23 5.61
N HIS A 227 9.91 6.44 4.57
CA HIS A 227 8.89 5.70 3.83
C HIS A 227 8.06 4.76 4.73
N CYS A 228 6.76 4.98 4.82
CA CYS A 228 5.79 4.23 5.64
C CYS A 228 6.13 4.12 7.14
N ARG A 229 7.08 4.93 7.64
CA ARG A 229 7.56 4.83 9.04
C ARG A 229 6.52 5.27 10.05
N LYS A 230 5.64 6.22 9.71
CA LYS A 230 4.59 6.71 10.60
C LYS A 230 3.64 5.59 11.05
N ILE A 231 3.29 4.67 10.15
CA ILE A 231 2.41 3.53 10.44
C ILE A 231 3.08 2.58 11.43
N THR A 232 4.36 2.28 11.22
CA THR A 232 5.08 1.26 12.00
C THR A 232 5.53 1.76 13.36
N GLU A 233 5.87 3.04 13.49
CA GLU A 233 6.35 3.64 14.74
C GLU A 233 5.21 3.99 15.71
N ASN A 234 4.06 4.38 15.19
CA ASN A 234 2.91 4.72 16.02
C ASN A 234 1.57 4.26 15.40
N PRO A 235 1.31 2.93 15.36
CA PRO A 235 0.12 2.36 14.71
C PRO A 235 -1.18 2.94 15.25
N ARG A 236 -1.30 3.08 16.57
CA ARG A 236 -2.52 3.60 17.22
C ARG A 236 -2.82 5.04 16.79
N ALA A 237 -1.83 5.93 16.88
CA ALA A 237 -2.04 7.32 16.46
C ALA A 237 -2.32 7.42 14.94
N TYR A 238 -1.67 6.59 14.12
CA TYR A 238 -1.94 6.55 12.69
C TYR A 238 -3.36 6.08 12.38
N SER A 239 -3.81 5.02 13.03
CA SER A 239 -5.18 4.51 12.88
C SER A 239 -6.25 5.52 13.33
N MET A 240 -5.98 6.31 14.38
CA MET A 240 -6.87 7.42 14.75
C MET A 240 -6.96 8.49 13.66
N ILE A 241 -5.87 8.78 12.95
CA ILE A 241 -5.90 9.70 11.80
C ILE A 241 -6.79 9.14 10.69
N LEU A 242 -6.67 7.85 10.36
CA LEU A 242 -7.54 7.20 9.38
C LEU A 242 -9.03 7.25 9.80
N ARG A 243 -9.32 7.01 11.08
CA ARG A 243 -10.68 7.16 11.61
C ARG A 243 -11.20 8.58 11.45
N ASN A 244 -10.39 9.59 11.77
CA ASN A 244 -10.78 10.99 11.62
C ASN A 244 -11.07 11.35 10.16
N GLU A 245 -10.31 10.80 9.19
CA GLU A 245 -10.62 10.98 7.77
C GLU A 245 -11.98 10.37 7.37
N ILE A 246 -12.36 9.21 7.96
CA ILE A 246 -13.67 8.58 7.72
C ILE A 246 -14.81 9.50 8.18
N PHE A 247 -14.66 10.14 9.35
CA PHE A 247 -15.70 10.95 9.96
C PHE A 247 -15.62 12.44 9.64
N SER A 248 -14.50 12.90 9.01
CA SER A 248 -14.41 14.27 8.54
C SER A 248 -15.40 14.48 7.38
N SER A 249 -16.45 15.28 7.62
CA SER A 249 -17.32 15.77 6.56
C SER A 249 -16.48 16.48 5.51
N ASN A 250 -16.81 16.26 4.22
CA ASN A 250 -16.26 17.08 3.15
C ASN A 250 -16.92 18.47 3.26
N CYS A 251 -16.39 19.33 4.15
CA CYS A 251 -16.74 20.75 4.17
C CYS A 251 -16.06 21.47 3.03
#